data_61e8ec6813ee5eea00085ba6dce3b0a7
#
_entry.id   61e8ec6813ee5eea00085ba6dce3b0a7
#
_cell.length_a   1.000
_cell.length_b   1.000
_cell.length_c   1.000
_cell.angle_alpha   90.00
_cell.angle_beta   90.00
_cell.angle_gamma   90.00
#
_symmetry.space_group_name_H-M   'P 1'
#
loop_
_entity.id
_entity.type
_entity.pdbx_description
1 polymer ?
#
loop_
_entity_poly.entity_id
_entity_poly.type
_entity_poly.pdbx_seq_one_letter_code
_entity_poly.pdbx_strand_id
1 'polypeptide(L)'
;MHEFYTTSPMEFELLNLLRIYRLVVALDGLLQRLYNKRSPTTVDRLVVLRYMVEKEIKGHRHGFSSITLAADFHGVRTVFHPRRNERYAYYDLVLRSLEDEGLLVRRDMMFVLHPRALTALHSYDNEERRHKTNRNIQIALGVLTVLSVAAAVTQAWPQVKDVFAALRRFFG
;
A
#
# COMPACT_ATOMS: atom_id res chain seq x y z
N MET A 1 -47.77 43.02 23.00
CA MET A 1 -46.61 43.76 22.48
C MET A 1 -45.39 42.86 22.66
N HIS A 2 -44.95 42.22 21.60
CA HIS A 2 -43.72 41.46 21.61
C HIS A 2 -42.57 42.42 21.32
N GLU A 3 -41.74 42.67 22.30
CA GLU A 3 -40.50 43.41 22.11
C GLU A 3 -39.56 42.55 21.24
N PHE A 4 -39.35 42.99 20.03
CA PHE A 4 -38.26 42.46 19.19
C PHE A 4 -36.97 42.97 19.80
N TYR A 5 -36.27 42.07 20.50
CA TYR A 5 -34.87 42.28 20.86
C TYR A 5 -34.09 42.45 19.56
N THR A 6 -33.71 43.66 19.26
CA THR A 6 -32.71 43.95 18.21
C THR A 6 -31.38 43.45 18.72
N THR A 7 -31.04 42.18 18.42
CA THR A 7 -29.70 41.67 18.58
C THR A 7 -28.74 42.56 17.78
N SER A 8 -27.71 43.04 18.42
CA SER A 8 -26.74 43.90 17.75
C SER A 8 -26.15 43.12 16.54
N PRO A 9 -25.81 43.78 15.43
CA PRO A 9 -25.25 43.10 14.26
C PRO A 9 -24.01 42.27 14.59
N MET A 10 -23.24 42.64 15.60
CA MET A 10 -22.11 41.88 16.09
C MET A 10 -22.53 40.56 16.77
N GLU A 11 -23.64 40.53 17.52
CA GLU A 11 -24.15 39.30 18.13
C GLU A 11 -24.66 38.32 17.07
N PHE A 12 -25.27 38.81 16.01
CA PHE A 12 -25.73 38.00 14.88
C PHE A 12 -24.56 37.37 14.11
N GLU A 13 -23.49 38.12 13.87
CA GLU A 13 -22.27 37.60 13.26
C GLU A 13 -21.56 36.57 14.16
N LEU A 14 -21.49 36.81 15.46
CA LEU A 14 -20.90 35.90 16.43
C LEU A 14 -21.69 34.58 16.51
N LEU A 15 -23.04 34.65 16.47
CA LEU A 15 -23.90 33.48 16.44
C LEU A 15 -23.76 32.68 15.13
N ASN A 16 -23.58 33.35 14.00
CA ASN A 16 -23.33 32.71 12.72
C ASN A 16 -21.95 32.07 12.68
N LEU A 17 -20.92 32.72 13.20
CA LEU A 17 -19.56 32.13 13.37
C LEU A 17 -19.58 30.90 14.28
N LEU A 18 -20.32 30.96 15.39
CA LEU A 18 -20.49 29.80 16.29
C LEU A 18 -21.26 28.66 15.64
N ARG A 19 -22.26 28.94 14.80
CA ARG A 19 -22.99 27.92 14.02
C ARG A 19 -22.11 27.27 12.99
N ILE A 20 -21.33 28.07 12.24
CA ILE A 20 -20.35 27.56 11.27
C ILE A 20 -19.30 26.72 11.96
N TYR A 21 -18.76 27.18 13.09
CA TYR A 21 -17.79 26.42 13.89
C TYR A 21 -18.36 25.08 14.35
N ARG A 22 -19.59 25.04 14.86
CA ARG A 22 -20.26 23.78 15.26
C ARG A 22 -20.45 22.82 14.08
N LEU A 23 -20.80 23.33 12.90
CA LEU A 23 -20.91 22.54 11.68
C LEU A 23 -19.56 21.95 11.27
N VAL A 24 -18.49 22.75 11.30
CA VAL A 24 -17.13 22.29 10.98
C VAL A 24 -16.68 21.20 11.95
N VAL A 25 -16.89 21.40 13.26
CA VAL A 25 -16.55 20.38 14.28
C VAL A 25 -17.39 19.11 14.11
N ALA A 26 -18.69 19.24 13.83
CA ALA A 26 -19.56 18.10 13.59
C ALA A 26 -19.14 17.32 12.32
N LEU A 27 -18.81 18.03 11.25
CA LEU A 27 -18.33 17.45 10.00
C LEU A 27 -16.99 16.73 10.20
N ASP A 28 -16.07 17.36 10.92
CA ASP A 28 -14.79 16.74 11.24
C ASP A 28 -14.95 15.48 12.10
N GLY A 29 -15.83 15.50 13.10
CA GLY A 29 -16.18 14.34 13.91
C GLY A 29 -16.81 13.22 13.08
N LEU A 30 -17.64 13.53 12.09
CA LEU A 30 -18.23 12.55 11.18
C LEU A 30 -17.19 11.94 10.25
N LEU A 31 -16.31 12.76 9.68
CA LEU A 31 -15.20 12.31 8.87
C LEU A 31 -14.23 11.44 9.68
N GLN A 32 -13.96 11.79 10.94
CA GLN A 32 -13.16 10.97 11.83
C GLN A 32 -13.82 9.61 12.13
N ARG A 33 -15.15 9.57 12.33
CA ARG A 33 -15.88 8.31 12.52
C ARG A 33 -15.82 7.41 11.28
N LEU A 34 -15.93 7.97 10.08
CA LEU A 34 -15.79 7.25 8.82
C LEU A 34 -14.36 6.71 8.64
N TYR A 35 -13.36 7.52 8.97
CA TYR A 35 -11.96 7.11 8.95
C TYR A 35 -11.68 5.97 9.94
N ASN A 36 -12.25 6.03 11.14
CA ASN A 36 -12.07 5.03 12.18
C ASN A 36 -12.69 3.66 11.83
N LYS A 37 -13.65 3.61 10.89
CA LYS A 37 -14.22 2.35 10.39
C LYS A 37 -13.29 1.60 9.43
N ARG A 38 -12.30 2.28 8.86
CA ARG A 38 -11.33 1.63 7.96
C ARG A 38 -10.38 0.77 8.77
N SER A 39 -10.21 -0.48 8.33
CA SER A 39 -9.19 -1.37 8.91
C SER A 39 -7.79 -0.78 8.68
N PRO A 40 -6.87 -0.92 9.63
CA PRO A 40 -5.49 -0.48 9.44
C PRO A 40 -4.86 -1.30 8.31
N THR A 41 -4.46 -0.61 7.24
CA THR A 41 -3.68 -1.23 6.16
C THR A 41 -2.22 -1.20 6.60
N THR A 42 -1.58 -2.35 6.66
CA THR A 42 -0.13 -2.46 6.90
C THR A 42 0.60 -2.15 5.59
N VAL A 43 1.58 -1.26 5.66
CA VAL A 43 2.40 -0.89 4.51
C VAL A 43 3.65 -1.76 4.51
N ASP A 44 3.97 -2.36 3.37
CA ASP A 44 5.14 -3.21 3.25
C ASP A 44 6.43 -2.48 3.67
N ARG A 45 7.34 -3.20 4.33
CA ARG A 45 8.63 -2.71 4.81
C ARG A 45 9.46 -2.07 3.70
N LEU A 46 9.46 -2.64 2.49
CA LEU A 46 10.18 -2.08 1.34
C LEU A 46 9.61 -0.75 0.87
N VAL A 47 8.29 -0.60 0.94
CA VAL A 47 7.61 0.67 0.62
C VAL A 47 8.01 1.74 1.63
N VAL A 48 8.11 1.39 2.91
CA VAL A 48 8.58 2.31 3.95
C VAL A 48 10.03 2.74 3.68
N LEU A 49 10.93 1.79 3.38
CA LEU A 49 12.32 2.10 3.07
C LEU A 49 12.44 3.02 1.84
N ARG A 50 11.71 2.70 0.76
CA ARG A 50 11.69 3.52 -0.46
C ARG A 50 11.20 4.93 -0.19
N TYR A 51 10.14 5.07 0.60
CA TYR A 51 9.61 6.36 1.02
C TYR A 51 10.64 7.19 1.81
N MET A 52 11.34 6.55 2.77
CA MET A 52 12.37 7.23 3.57
C MET A 52 13.53 7.71 2.69
N VAL A 53 13.99 6.88 1.74
CA VAL A 53 15.03 7.25 0.78
C VAL A 53 14.58 8.42 -0.11
N GLU A 54 13.37 8.38 -0.61
CA GLU A 54 12.81 9.47 -1.44
C GLU A 54 12.74 10.79 -0.68
N LYS A 55 12.30 10.76 0.56
CA LYS A 55 12.25 11.94 1.44
C LYS A 55 13.64 12.50 1.73
N GLU A 56 14.62 11.64 1.99
CA GLU A 56 16.01 12.07 2.22
C GLU A 56 16.60 12.76 0.98
N ILE A 57 16.36 12.20 -0.23
CA ILE A 57 16.80 12.79 -1.49
C ILE A 57 16.16 14.18 -1.71
N LYS A 58 14.89 14.36 -1.30
CA LYS A 58 14.18 15.64 -1.39
C LYS A 58 14.63 16.67 -0.33
N GLY A 59 15.65 16.34 0.46
CA GLY A 59 16.24 17.25 1.44
C GLY A 59 15.56 17.29 2.81
N HIS A 60 14.63 16.36 3.08
CA HIS A 60 14.01 16.20 4.39
C HIS A 60 14.93 15.38 5.31
N ARG A 61 16.05 15.99 5.74
CA ARG A 61 17.06 15.35 6.59
C ARG A 61 16.67 15.23 8.07
N HIS A 62 15.42 15.38 8.40
CA HIS A 62 14.90 15.16 9.74
C HIS A 62 14.64 13.67 9.91
N GLY A 63 15.25 13.04 10.91
CA GLY A 63 15.05 11.62 11.17
C GLY A 63 13.56 11.22 11.22
N PHE A 64 13.30 9.93 11.06
CA PHE A 64 11.95 9.36 11.01
C PHE A 64 11.60 8.74 12.35
N SER A 65 10.34 8.85 12.74
CA SER A 65 9.77 8.15 13.91
C SER A 65 8.55 7.33 13.49
N SER A 66 8.14 6.40 14.32
CA SER A 66 6.92 5.60 14.08
C SER A 66 5.68 6.48 13.93
N ILE A 67 5.63 7.60 14.66
CA ILE A 67 4.52 8.55 14.62
C ILE A 67 4.52 9.33 13.30
N THR A 68 5.69 9.83 12.86
CA THR A 68 5.79 10.57 11.60
C THR A 68 5.46 9.69 10.41
N LEU A 69 5.97 8.46 10.37
CA LEU A 69 5.63 7.51 9.32
C LEU A 69 4.13 7.17 9.30
N ALA A 70 3.53 6.91 10.47
CA ALA A 70 2.10 6.64 10.54
C ALA A 70 1.27 7.84 10.05
N ALA A 71 1.69 9.08 10.36
CA ALA A 71 1.03 10.29 9.89
C ALA A 71 1.19 10.50 8.37
N ASP A 72 2.38 10.22 7.84
CA ASP A 72 2.69 10.38 6.41
C ASP A 72 1.93 9.37 5.54
N PHE A 73 1.85 8.09 5.96
CA PHE A 73 1.15 7.04 5.20
C PHE A 73 -0.37 7.05 5.38
N HIS A 74 -0.86 7.41 6.55
CA HIS A 74 -2.28 7.32 6.89
C HIS A 74 -2.95 8.66 7.13
N GLY A 75 -2.17 9.75 7.05
CA GLY A 75 -2.65 11.11 7.32
C GLY A 75 -2.70 11.45 8.82
N VAL A 76 -2.75 12.75 9.10
CA VAL A 76 -2.74 13.30 10.47
C VAL A 76 -3.88 12.76 11.35
N ARG A 77 -5.00 12.37 10.74
CA ARG A 77 -6.16 11.79 11.45
C ARG A 77 -5.86 10.46 12.17
N THR A 78 -4.74 9.81 11.82
CA THR A 78 -4.26 8.60 12.50
C THR A 78 -4.00 8.84 13.99
N VAL A 79 -3.59 10.03 14.38
CA VAL A 79 -3.33 10.40 15.78
C VAL A 79 -4.58 10.23 16.65
N PHE A 80 -5.77 10.46 16.08
CA PHE A 80 -7.06 10.36 16.77
C PHE A 80 -7.76 9.00 16.56
N HIS A 81 -7.09 8.06 15.88
CA HIS A 81 -7.67 6.75 15.62
C HIS A 81 -7.61 5.86 16.89
N PRO A 82 -8.69 5.09 17.24
CA PRO A 82 -8.69 4.24 18.42
C PRO A 82 -7.58 3.18 18.43
N ARG A 83 -7.19 2.67 17.25
CA ARG A 83 -6.08 1.71 17.09
C ARG A 83 -4.74 2.35 16.71
N ARG A 84 -4.52 3.61 17.06
CA ARG A 84 -3.26 4.31 16.77
C ARG A 84 -2.03 3.59 17.33
N ASN A 85 -2.16 3.03 18.54
CA ASN A 85 -1.04 2.35 19.20
C ASN A 85 -0.58 1.11 18.43
N GLU A 86 -1.49 0.36 17.81
CA GLU A 86 -1.17 -0.79 16.97
C GLU A 86 -0.36 -0.36 15.74
N ARG A 87 -0.75 0.77 15.11
CA ARG A 87 -0.03 1.33 13.98
C ARG A 87 1.37 1.82 14.37
N TYR A 88 1.48 2.54 15.47
CA TYR A 88 2.77 3.00 15.96
C TYR A 88 3.70 1.84 16.31
N ALA A 89 3.18 0.80 16.97
CA ALA A 89 3.93 -0.41 17.26
C ALA A 89 4.39 -1.12 15.98
N TYR A 90 3.53 -1.18 14.96
CA TYR A 90 3.90 -1.75 13.66
C TYR A 90 5.06 -0.98 13.01
N TYR A 91 4.96 0.35 12.89
CA TYR A 91 6.05 1.14 12.30
C TYR A 91 7.32 1.13 13.16
N ASP A 92 7.20 1.07 14.47
CA ASP A 92 8.35 0.91 15.35
C ASP A 92 9.07 -0.44 15.12
N LEU A 93 8.31 -1.51 14.96
CA LEU A 93 8.84 -2.82 14.59
C LEU A 93 9.53 -2.80 13.22
N VAL A 94 8.93 -2.16 12.23
CA VAL A 94 9.53 -2.01 10.89
C VAL A 94 10.83 -1.22 10.96
N LEU A 95 10.86 -0.09 11.69
CA LEU A 95 12.06 0.72 11.84
C LEU A 95 13.19 -0.02 12.56
N ARG A 96 12.87 -0.75 13.63
CA ARG A 96 13.85 -1.60 14.34
C ARG A 96 14.38 -2.72 13.43
N SER A 97 13.52 -3.37 12.69
CA SER A 97 13.93 -4.39 11.72
C SER A 97 14.90 -3.86 10.66
N LEU A 98 14.71 -2.61 10.21
CA LEU A 98 15.63 -1.94 9.28
C LEU A 98 16.92 -1.49 9.96
N GLU A 99 16.86 -1.12 11.25
CA GLU A 99 18.02 -0.82 12.08
C GLU A 99 18.89 -2.07 12.30
N ASP A 100 18.28 -3.20 12.65
CA ASP A 100 18.97 -4.49 12.87
C ASP A 100 19.70 -4.94 11.60
N GLU A 101 19.19 -4.64 10.41
CA GLU A 101 19.88 -4.89 9.13
C GLU A 101 20.97 -3.84 8.81
N GLY A 102 21.16 -2.83 9.67
CA GLY A 102 22.13 -1.77 9.45
C GLY A 102 21.77 -0.81 8.32
N LEU A 103 20.49 -0.74 7.93
CA LEU A 103 19.98 0.19 6.92
C LEU A 103 19.59 1.54 7.54
N LEU A 104 19.30 1.55 8.82
CA LEU A 104 19.01 2.73 9.63
C LEU A 104 19.98 2.82 10.80
N VAL A 105 20.16 4.04 11.28
CA VAL A 105 20.90 4.33 12.52
C VAL A 105 20.00 5.15 13.41
N ARG A 106 19.85 4.71 14.66
CA ARG A 106 19.10 5.45 15.65
C ARG A 106 19.96 6.62 16.19
N ARG A 107 19.43 7.82 16.09
CA ARG A 107 19.97 9.01 16.71
C ARG A 107 18.89 9.62 17.59
N ASP A 108 19.15 9.64 18.89
CA ASP A 108 18.18 10.06 19.90
C ASP A 108 16.86 9.26 19.79
N MET A 109 15.76 9.93 19.50
CA MET A 109 14.43 9.33 19.34
C MET A 109 14.04 9.10 17.86
N MET A 110 14.97 9.32 16.92
CA MET A 110 14.71 9.27 15.49
C MET A 110 15.62 8.28 14.78
N PHE A 111 15.13 7.74 13.68
CA PHE A 111 15.87 6.85 12.79
C PHE A 111 16.32 7.64 11.56
N VAL A 112 17.60 7.54 11.24
CA VAL A 112 18.24 8.22 10.11
C VAL A 112 18.73 7.16 9.13
N LEU A 113 18.64 7.42 7.85
CA LEU A 113 19.09 6.51 6.81
C LEU A 113 20.62 6.34 6.85
N HIS A 114 21.06 5.08 6.82
CA HIS A 114 22.44 4.74 6.58
C HIS A 114 22.70 4.67 5.06
N PRO A 115 23.88 5.05 4.53
CA PRO A 115 24.19 4.97 3.09
C PRO A 115 23.96 3.57 2.48
N ARG A 116 24.09 2.51 3.25
CA ARG A 116 23.79 1.13 2.83
C ARG A 116 22.33 0.91 2.42
N ALA A 117 21.40 1.75 2.88
CA ALA A 117 19.99 1.65 2.53
C ALA A 117 19.76 1.80 1.03
N LEU A 118 20.52 2.66 0.34
CA LEU A 118 20.46 2.80 -1.12
C LEU A 118 20.89 1.52 -1.84
N THR A 119 22.01 0.92 -1.41
CA THR A 119 22.51 -0.32 -2.01
C THR A 119 21.51 -1.47 -1.79
N ALA A 120 20.95 -1.58 -0.58
CA ALA A 120 19.92 -2.56 -0.28
C ALA A 120 18.67 -2.35 -1.12
N LEU A 121 18.20 -1.11 -1.28
CA LEU A 121 17.03 -0.81 -2.11
C LEU A 121 17.27 -1.22 -3.58
N HIS A 122 18.44 -0.94 -4.13
CA HIS A 122 18.81 -1.38 -5.48
C HIS A 122 18.85 -2.91 -5.63
N SER A 123 19.34 -3.62 -4.63
CA SER A 123 19.33 -5.09 -4.66
C SER A 123 17.91 -5.66 -4.64
N TYR A 124 17.04 -5.13 -3.79
CA TYR A 124 15.62 -5.51 -3.73
C TYR A 124 14.88 -5.20 -5.03
N ASP A 125 15.09 -4.01 -5.62
CA ASP A 125 14.47 -3.64 -6.91
C ASP A 125 14.95 -4.58 -8.03
N ASN A 126 16.21 -5.00 -8.03
CA ASN A 126 16.74 -5.95 -9.00
C ASN A 126 16.16 -7.36 -8.81
N GLU A 127 15.99 -7.81 -7.56
CA GLU A 127 15.35 -9.09 -7.26
C GLU A 127 13.88 -9.09 -7.67
N GLU A 128 13.15 -8.03 -7.37
CA GLU A 128 11.75 -7.89 -7.78
C GLU A 128 11.60 -7.90 -9.31
N ARG A 129 12.49 -7.22 -10.03
CA ARG A 129 12.54 -7.26 -11.50
C ARG A 129 12.83 -8.66 -12.02
N ARG A 130 13.80 -9.37 -11.43
CA ARG A 130 14.13 -10.75 -11.80
C ARG A 130 12.95 -11.69 -11.58
N HIS A 131 12.25 -11.58 -10.45
CA HIS A 131 11.05 -12.37 -10.17
C HIS A 131 9.92 -12.09 -11.16
N LYS A 132 9.67 -10.83 -11.51
CA LYS A 132 8.67 -10.46 -12.53
C LYS A 132 9.05 -11.00 -13.90
N THR A 133 10.33 -10.89 -14.29
CA THR A 133 10.83 -11.39 -15.57
C THR A 133 10.72 -12.92 -15.63
N ASN A 134 11.13 -13.64 -14.60
CA ASN A 134 11.04 -15.10 -14.54
C ASN A 134 9.58 -15.57 -14.63
N ARG A 135 8.65 -14.91 -13.94
CA ARG A 135 7.22 -15.22 -14.03
C ARG A 135 6.69 -15.02 -15.44
N ASN A 136 7.06 -13.95 -16.12
CA ASN A 136 6.64 -13.69 -17.49
C ASN A 136 7.20 -14.72 -18.46
N ILE A 137 8.47 -15.16 -18.28
CA ILE A 137 9.08 -16.23 -19.07
C ILE A 137 8.34 -17.54 -18.84
N GLN A 138 8.03 -17.90 -17.60
CA GLN A 138 7.27 -19.11 -17.28
C GLN A 138 5.88 -19.12 -17.92
N ILE A 139 5.17 -17.99 -17.90
CA ILE A 139 3.87 -17.86 -18.55
C ILE A 139 4.02 -18.03 -20.07
N ALA A 140 5.02 -17.39 -20.69
CA ALA A 140 5.28 -17.52 -22.12
C ALA A 140 5.62 -18.95 -22.53
N LEU A 141 6.45 -19.64 -21.74
CA LEU A 141 6.77 -21.05 -21.95
C LEU A 141 5.51 -21.95 -21.79
N GLY A 142 4.69 -21.70 -20.79
CA GLY A 142 3.44 -22.41 -20.58
C GLY A 142 2.50 -22.27 -21.78
N VAL A 143 2.33 -21.05 -22.29
CA VAL A 143 1.51 -20.79 -23.50
C VAL A 143 2.08 -21.51 -24.71
N LEU A 144 3.40 -21.43 -24.91
CA LEU A 144 4.07 -22.11 -26.03
C LEU A 144 3.89 -23.64 -25.94
N THR A 145 4.00 -24.22 -24.76
CA THR A 145 3.77 -25.65 -24.51
C THR A 145 2.34 -26.05 -24.89
N VAL A 146 1.33 -25.28 -24.45
CA VAL A 146 -0.07 -25.55 -24.79
C VAL A 146 -0.28 -25.47 -26.30
N LEU A 147 0.26 -24.48 -26.96
CA LEU A 147 0.17 -24.35 -28.44
C LEU A 147 0.86 -25.52 -29.15
N SER A 148 2.02 -25.96 -28.68
CA SER A 148 2.75 -27.10 -29.24
C SER A 148 1.97 -28.39 -29.09
N VAL A 149 1.37 -28.63 -27.93
CA VAL A 149 0.51 -29.80 -27.69
C VAL A 149 -0.73 -29.77 -28.61
N ALA A 150 -1.36 -28.60 -28.73
CA ALA A 150 -2.51 -28.43 -29.62
C ALA A 150 -2.16 -28.70 -31.08
N ALA A 151 -0.99 -28.21 -31.54
CA ALA A 151 -0.49 -28.49 -32.89
C ALA A 151 -0.18 -29.97 -33.09
N ALA A 152 0.45 -30.64 -32.12
CA ALA A 152 0.73 -32.06 -32.18
C ALA A 152 -0.55 -32.91 -32.25
N VAL A 153 -1.58 -32.56 -31.45
CA VAL A 153 -2.90 -33.24 -31.49
C VAL A 153 -3.58 -33.05 -32.85
N THR A 154 -3.55 -31.86 -33.43
CA THR A 154 -4.13 -31.60 -34.76
C THR A 154 -3.44 -32.36 -35.86
N GLN A 155 -2.10 -32.50 -35.78
CA GLN A 155 -1.31 -33.30 -36.75
C GLN A 155 -1.55 -34.79 -36.59
N ALA A 156 -1.70 -35.31 -35.40
CA ALA A 156 -1.93 -36.71 -35.12
C ALA A 156 -3.40 -37.16 -35.42
N TRP A 157 -4.33 -36.21 -35.48
CA TRP A 157 -5.76 -36.50 -35.62
C TRP A 157 -6.16 -37.34 -36.85
N PRO A 158 -5.64 -37.07 -38.08
CA PRO A 158 -5.92 -37.90 -39.20
C PRO A 158 -5.42 -39.35 -39.04
N GLN A 159 -4.22 -39.55 -38.48
CA GLN A 159 -3.66 -40.87 -38.22
C GLN A 159 -4.49 -41.67 -37.19
N VAL A 160 -4.98 -40.99 -36.15
CA VAL A 160 -5.86 -41.59 -35.13
C VAL A 160 -7.16 -42.04 -35.75
N LYS A 161 -7.75 -41.25 -36.63
CA LYS A 161 -8.98 -41.64 -37.38
C LYS A 161 -8.77 -42.87 -38.23
N ASP A 162 -7.64 -42.99 -38.93
CA ASP A 162 -7.33 -44.12 -39.79
C ASP A 162 -7.14 -45.40 -38.97
N VAL A 163 -6.51 -45.33 -37.81
CA VAL A 163 -6.38 -46.45 -36.88
C VAL A 163 -7.72 -46.89 -36.34
N PHE A 164 -8.59 -45.95 -35.93
CA PHE A 164 -9.95 -46.29 -35.50
C PHE A 164 -10.79 -46.89 -36.60
N ALA A 165 -10.67 -46.40 -37.84
CA ALA A 165 -11.35 -46.97 -39.01
C ALA A 165 -10.89 -48.39 -39.34
N ALA A 166 -9.57 -48.66 -39.21
CA ALA A 166 -9.01 -50.01 -39.37
C ALA A 166 -9.47 -50.97 -38.27
N LEU A 167 -9.45 -50.55 -37.02
CA LEU A 167 -9.96 -51.34 -35.87
C LEU A 167 -11.45 -51.70 -36.05
N ARG A 168 -12.27 -50.74 -36.49
CA ARG A 168 -13.71 -51.00 -36.74
C ARG A 168 -13.98 -51.99 -37.87
N ARG A 169 -13.06 -52.11 -38.88
CA ARG A 169 -13.15 -53.11 -39.93
C ARG A 169 -12.72 -54.50 -39.45
N PHE A 170 -11.92 -54.57 -38.39
CA PHE A 170 -11.37 -55.82 -37.87
C PHE A 170 -12.32 -56.50 -36.85
N PHE A 171 -13.14 -55.72 -36.18
CA PHE A 171 -14.08 -56.19 -35.14
C PHE A 171 -15.57 -56.13 -35.54
N GLY A 172 -15.91 -55.71 -36.71
CA GLY A 172 -17.29 -55.70 -37.26
C GLY A 172 -17.39 -56.59 -38.46
#